data_bc4ec483a4bad4e575716190b0bac716
#
_entry.id   bc4ec483a4bad4e575716190b0bac716
#
_cell.length_a   1.000
_cell.length_b   1.000
_cell.length_c   1.000
_cell.angle_alpha   90.00
_cell.angle_beta   90.00
_cell.angle_gamma   90.00
#
_symmetry.space_group_name_H-M   'P 1'
#
loop_
_entity.id
_entity.type
_entity.pdbx_description
1 polymer ?
#
loop_
_entity_poly.entity_id
_entity_poly.type
_entity_poly.pdbx_seq_one_letter_code
_entity_poly.pdbx_strand_id
1 'polypeptide(L)'
;HKNYKGQDFILPDDKTQVLKISEYPYLKTQLGNDIITASGTTLLGADDKAGVAEIMDLANFLMSHRELKHGAIKILFTPDEEVGKGTAKVDLKKLGADFGYTLDGGDAGSLEDETFSADGVKVIIHGVIAHPGYAKGKMINALKIAGEILAALPKDRLSPESTDGKRGF
;
A
#
# COMPACT_ATOMS: atom_id res chain seq x y z
N HIS A 1 4.46 23.70 0.90
CA HIS A 1 5.84 24.03 0.55
C HIS A 1 5.92 24.32 -0.95
N LYS A 2 5.88 25.59 -1.31
CA LYS A 2 5.92 26.00 -2.72
C LYS A 2 7.34 25.96 -3.25
N ASN A 3 7.46 25.51 -4.52
CA ASN A 3 8.71 25.57 -5.28
C ASN A 3 9.87 24.88 -4.53
N TYR A 4 9.72 23.59 -4.27
CA TYR A 4 10.66 22.78 -3.48
C TYR A 4 12.11 22.90 -3.97
N LYS A 5 13.05 23.09 -3.04
CA LYS A 5 14.46 23.34 -3.34
C LYS A 5 15.41 22.22 -2.91
N GLY A 6 14.88 21.10 -2.42
CA GLY A 6 15.70 19.94 -1.99
C GLY A 6 16.06 19.92 -0.51
N GLN A 7 15.45 20.78 0.29
CA GLN A 7 15.65 20.77 1.75
C GLN A 7 14.80 19.69 2.41
N ASP A 8 15.23 19.23 3.58
CA ASP A 8 14.40 18.43 4.47
C ASP A 8 13.21 19.24 5.00
N PHE A 9 12.08 18.57 5.21
CA PHE A 9 10.89 19.21 5.79
C PHE A 9 10.76 18.89 7.27
N ILE A 10 10.80 19.91 8.13
CA ILE A 10 10.41 19.80 9.53
C ILE A 10 8.92 20.10 9.60
N LEU A 11 8.12 19.16 10.10
CA LEU A 11 6.68 19.32 10.15
C LEU A 11 6.25 20.34 11.22
N PRO A 12 5.25 21.18 10.95
CA PRO A 12 5.02 22.39 11.78
C PRO A 12 4.56 22.09 13.21
N ASP A 13 3.74 21.08 13.43
CA ASP A 13 3.14 20.79 14.74
C ASP A 13 3.89 19.71 15.53
N ASP A 14 4.78 18.95 14.86
CA ASP A 14 5.70 18.02 15.52
C ASP A 14 7.10 18.18 14.91
N LYS A 15 7.96 18.92 15.58
CA LYS A 15 9.33 19.20 15.13
C LYS A 15 10.25 17.97 15.15
N THR A 16 9.84 16.88 15.77
CA THR A 16 10.59 15.61 15.76
C THR A 16 10.35 14.84 14.44
N GLN A 17 9.28 15.16 13.73
CA GLN A 17 8.94 14.58 12.43
C GLN A 17 9.66 15.37 11.33
N VAL A 18 10.61 14.71 10.68
CA VAL A 18 11.40 15.29 9.59
C VAL A 18 11.33 14.38 8.38
N LEU A 19 10.82 14.90 7.27
CA LEU A 19 10.87 14.20 5.98
C LEU A 19 12.21 14.51 5.32
N LYS A 20 13.13 13.56 5.41
CA LYS A 20 14.49 13.72 4.88
C LYS A 20 14.58 13.21 3.45
N ILE A 21 15.21 13.97 2.58
CA ILE A 21 15.44 13.58 1.19
C ILE A 21 16.28 12.29 1.06
N SER A 22 17.09 11.97 2.08
CA SER A 22 17.85 10.72 2.15
C SER A 22 16.98 9.50 2.44
N GLU A 23 15.88 9.68 3.17
CA GLU A 23 14.91 8.63 3.53
C GLU A 23 13.81 8.49 2.46
N TYR A 24 13.51 9.59 1.76
CA TYR A 24 12.50 9.67 0.70
C TYR A 24 13.13 10.15 -0.61
N PRO A 25 13.87 9.29 -1.32
CA PRO A 25 14.64 9.69 -2.53
C PRO A 25 13.78 10.28 -3.66
N TYR A 26 12.50 9.95 -3.71
CA TYR A 26 11.56 10.50 -4.69
C TYR A 26 11.44 12.03 -4.59
N LEU A 27 11.67 12.60 -3.42
CA LEU A 27 11.72 14.07 -3.26
C LEU A 27 12.75 14.74 -4.17
N LYS A 28 13.81 14.02 -4.60
CA LYS A 28 14.81 14.56 -5.56
C LYS A 28 14.19 14.86 -6.92
N THR A 29 13.15 14.13 -7.31
CA THR A 29 12.47 14.32 -8.59
C THR A 29 11.45 15.47 -8.53
N GLN A 30 11.16 15.97 -7.31
CA GLN A 30 10.15 17.00 -7.08
C GLN A 30 10.72 18.42 -6.97
N LEU A 31 11.98 18.64 -7.35
CA LEU A 31 12.58 19.98 -7.35
C LEU A 31 11.77 20.93 -8.23
N GLY A 32 11.42 22.08 -7.69
CA GLY A 32 10.60 23.09 -8.38
C GLY A 32 9.09 22.89 -8.27
N ASN A 33 8.65 21.72 -7.84
CA ASN A 33 7.22 21.43 -7.61
C ASN A 33 6.75 21.92 -6.25
N ASP A 34 5.46 22.03 -6.09
CA ASP A 34 4.84 22.29 -4.79
C ASP A 34 4.63 20.97 -4.04
N ILE A 35 5.00 20.96 -2.76
CA ILE A 35 4.85 19.77 -1.88
C ILE A 35 3.83 20.09 -0.80
N ILE A 36 2.88 19.19 -0.62
CA ILE A 36 1.89 19.24 0.46
C ILE A 36 2.24 18.17 1.48
N THR A 37 2.32 18.54 2.75
CA THR A 37 2.56 17.63 3.87
C THR A 37 1.44 17.75 4.89
N ALA A 38 1.30 16.73 5.74
CA ALA A 38 0.54 16.88 6.98
C ALA A 38 1.32 17.77 7.98
N SER A 39 0.67 18.12 9.08
CA SER A 39 1.26 18.98 10.12
C SER A 39 2.30 18.25 11.02
N GLY A 40 2.29 16.93 11.04
CA GLY A 40 3.14 16.07 11.87
C GLY A 40 2.38 15.30 12.94
N THR A 41 1.12 15.65 13.21
CA THR A 41 0.30 14.99 14.23
C THR A 41 -0.74 14.05 13.65
N THR A 42 -0.91 14.05 12.32
CA THR A 42 -1.83 13.17 11.59
C THR A 42 -1.20 12.68 10.29
N LEU A 43 -1.77 11.64 9.69
CA LEU A 43 -1.48 11.27 8.32
C LEU A 43 -2.03 12.33 7.36
N LEU A 44 -1.44 12.45 6.17
CA LEU A 44 -1.91 13.38 5.14
C LEU A 44 -3.30 12.97 4.59
N GLY A 45 -3.56 11.68 4.50
CA GLY A 45 -4.82 11.15 3.97
C GLY A 45 -4.97 11.34 2.46
N ALA A 46 -3.87 11.54 1.72
CA ALA A 46 -3.89 11.60 0.27
C ALA A 46 -4.14 10.23 -0.36
N ASP A 47 -3.77 9.18 0.32
CA ASP A 47 -4.07 7.80 -0.01
C ASP A 47 -5.48 7.44 0.53
N ASP A 48 -6.49 7.15 -0.30
CA ASP A 48 -6.45 7.42 -1.75
C ASP A 48 -7.43 8.55 -2.14
N LYS A 49 -7.52 9.61 -1.35
CA LYS A 49 -8.34 10.79 -1.70
C LYS A 49 -7.82 11.54 -2.93
N ALA A 50 -6.55 11.36 -3.27
CA ALA A 50 -5.98 11.91 -4.50
C ALA A 50 -6.63 11.27 -5.72
N GLY A 51 -6.70 9.94 -5.80
CA GLY A 51 -7.38 9.23 -6.89
C GLY A 51 -8.88 9.56 -6.96
N VAL A 52 -9.54 9.70 -5.82
CA VAL A 52 -10.93 10.18 -5.78
C VAL A 52 -11.06 11.58 -6.43
N ALA A 53 -10.15 12.49 -6.11
CA ALA A 53 -10.16 13.84 -6.68
C ALA A 53 -9.89 13.82 -8.19
N GLU A 54 -8.93 13.04 -8.65
CA GLU A 54 -8.61 12.86 -10.07
C GLU A 54 -9.80 12.31 -10.87
N ILE A 55 -10.48 11.29 -10.36
CA ILE A 55 -11.69 10.72 -10.98
C ILE A 55 -12.79 11.77 -11.10
N MET A 56 -13.01 12.56 -10.04
CA MET A 56 -14.04 13.59 -10.04
C MET A 56 -13.70 14.76 -10.96
N ASP A 57 -12.43 15.13 -11.05
CA ASP A 57 -11.97 16.16 -11.98
C ASP A 57 -12.10 15.70 -13.44
N LEU A 58 -11.72 14.47 -13.75
CA LEU A 58 -11.94 13.87 -15.06
C LEU A 58 -13.42 13.86 -15.43
N ALA A 59 -14.31 13.49 -14.50
CA ALA A 59 -15.75 13.51 -14.76
C ALA A 59 -16.24 14.93 -15.07
N ASN A 60 -15.81 15.92 -14.30
CA ASN A 60 -16.13 17.34 -14.55
C ASN A 60 -15.57 17.81 -15.90
N PHE A 61 -14.34 17.44 -16.22
CA PHE A 61 -13.71 17.78 -17.49
C PHE A 61 -14.53 17.25 -18.69
N LEU A 62 -14.87 15.97 -18.69
CA LEU A 62 -15.64 15.34 -19.76
C LEU A 62 -17.06 15.91 -19.88
N MET A 63 -17.70 16.24 -18.77
CA MET A 63 -19.02 16.90 -18.78
C MET A 63 -18.96 18.31 -19.34
N SER A 64 -17.83 18.99 -19.20
CA SER A 64 -17.61 20.36 -19.71
C SER A 64 -17.15 20.37 -21.17
N HIS A 65 -16.57 19.27 -21.67
CA HIS A 65 -16.00 19.15 -23.02
C HIS A 65 -16.75 18.06 -23.82
N ARG A 66 -18.03 18.34 -24.10
CA ARG A 66 -18.93 17.36 -24.74
C ARG A 66 -18.55 17.02 -26.20
N GLU A 67 -17.64 17.76 -26.79
CA GLU A 67 -17.05 17.47 -28.10
C GLU A 67 -16.07 16.27 -28.06
N LEU A 68 -15.56 15.90 -26.88
CA LEU A 68 -14.69 14.74 -26.71
C LEU A 68 -15.50 13.46 -26.78
N LYS A 69 -15.09 12.58 -27.68
CA LYS A 69 -15.73 11.27 -27.85
C LYS A 69 -15.17 10.27 -26.83
N HIS A 70 -16.03 9.66 -26.06
CA HIS A 70 -15.67 8.59 -25.12
C HIS A 70 -16.79 7.55 -25.02
N GLY A 71 -16.47 6.35 -24.57
CA GLY A 71 -17.46 5.32 -24.25
C GLY A 71 -18.22 5.62 -22.95
N ALA A 72 -19.07 4.69 -22.54
CA ALA A 72 -19.73 4.79 -21.25
C ALA A 72 -18.72 4.63 -20.12
N ILE A 73 -18.69 5.58 -19.19
CA ILE A 73 -17.81 5.58 -18.04
C ILE A 73 -18.62 5.25 -16.79
N LYS A 74 -18.13 4.30 -16.02
CA LYS A 74 -18.68 3.89 -14.72
C LYS A 74 -17.67 4.29 -13.64
N ILE A 75 -18.10 5.12 -12.69
CA ILE A 75 -17.28 5.51 -11.55
C ILE A 75 -17.69 4.63 -10.37
N LEU A 76 -16.72 4.00 -9.74
CA LEU A 76 -16.90 3.15 -8.57
C LEU A 76 -15.97 3.59 -7.46
N PHE A 77 -16.52 3.93 -6.32
CA PHE A 77 -15.79 4.12 -5.06
C PHE A 77 -16.15 3.00 -4.10
N THR A 78 -15.15 2.40 -3.50
CA THR A 78 -15.33 1.30 -2.55
C THR A 78 -14.78 1.66 -1.17
N PRO A 79 -15.48 1.33 -0.08
CA PRO A 79 -14.93 1.44 1.27
C PRO A 79 -14.07 0.21 1.60
N ASP A 80 -13.36 0.26 2.73
CA ASP A 80 -12.67 -0.88 3.33
C ASP A 80 -11.55 -1.48 2.47
N GLU A 81 -10.90 -0.68 1.61
CA GLU A 81 -9.76 -1.12 0.82
C GLU A 81 -8.59 -1.54 1.74
N GLU A 82 -8.22 -0.73 2.74
CA GLU A 82 -7.14 -0.93 3.69
C GLU A 82 -7.23 -2.23 4.53
N VAL A 83 -8.38 -2.84 4.54
CA VAL A 83 -8.62 -4.15 5.18
C VAL A 83 -8.90 -5.26 4.17
N GLY A 84 -8.60 -5.03 2.89
CA GLY A 84 -8.75 -5.98 1.80
C GLY A 84 -10.19 -6.36 1.47
N LYS A 85 -11.16 -5.49 1.75
CA LYS A 85 -12.60 -5.77 1.54
C LYS A 85 -13.26 -4.85 0.52
N GLY A 86 -12.51 -3.98 -0.13
CA GLY A 86 -13.03 -2.99 -1.07
C GLY A 86 -13.94 -3.57 -2.15
N THR A 87 -13.60 -4.72 -2.70
CA THR A 87 -14.36 -5.34 -3.79
C THR A 87 -15.36 -6.42 -3.35
N ALA A 88 -15.42 -6.75 -2.06
CA ALA A 88 -16.17 -7.91 -1.55
C ALA A 88 -17.68 -7.89 -1.86
N LYS A 89 -18.25 -6.71 -2.09
CA LYS A 89 -19.68 -6.53 -2.38
C LYS A 89 -19.96 -5.94 -3.76
N VAL A 90 -18.98 -5.84 -4.62
CA VAL A 90 -19.14 -5.30 -5.96
C VAL A 90 -19.87 -6.29 -6.84
N ASP A 91 -21.00 -5.87 -7.39
CA ASP A 91 -21.75 -6.62 -8.39
C ASP A 91 -21.27 -6.22 -9.79
N LEU A 92 -20.39 -7.01 -10.37
CA LEU A 92 -19.80 -6.76 -11.69
C LEU A 92 -20.85 -6.73 -12.81
N LYS A 93 -21.91 -7.53 -12.70
CA LYS A 93 -22.99 -7.54 -13.70
C LYS A 93 -23.78 -6.23 -13.66
N LYS A 94 -24.06 -5.73 -12.44
CA LYS A 94 -24.74 -4.45 -12.25
C LYS A 94 -23.85 -3.29 -12.64
N LEU A 95 -22.55 -3.36 -12.38
CA LEU A 95 -21.58 -2.35 -12.80
C LEU A 95 -21.54 -2.25 -14.33
N GLY A 96 -21.53 -3.39 -15.05
CA GLY A 96 -21.63 -3.44 -16.48
C GLY A 96 -20.48 -2.71 -17.20
N ALA A 97 -19.27 -2.86 -16.70
CA ALA A 97 -18.05 -2.37 -17.33
C ALA A 97 -17.28 -3.54 -17.95
N ASP A 98 -16.64 -3.31 -19.07
CA ASP A 98 -15.86 -4.32 -19.79
C ASP A 98 -14.44 -4.42 -19.21
N PHE A 99 -13.90 -3.31 -18.73
CA PHE A 99 -12.60 -3.21 -18.07
C PHE A 99 -12.60 -2.00 -17.12
N GLY A 100 -11.58 -1.89 -16.27
CA GLY A 100 -11.45 -0.79 -15.30
C GLY A 100 -10.01 -0.36 -15.12
N TYR A 101 -9.87 0.85 -14.64
CA TYR A 101 -8.62 1.41 -14.12
C TYR A 101 -8.79 1.70 -12.65
N THR A 102 -7.76 1.42 -11.86
CA THR A 102 -7.66 1.83 -10.46
C THR A 102 -6.68 2.99 -10.37
N LEU A 103 -7.08 4.06 -9.71
CA LEU A 103 -6.25 5.22 -9.44
C LEU A 103 -5.86 5.16 -7.95
N ASP A 104 -4.73 4.55 -7.67
CA ASP A 104 -4.32 4.24 -6.30
C ASP A 104 -2.79 4.15 -6.19
N GLY A 105 -2.13 5.30 -6.09
CA GLY A 105 -0.71 5.37 -5.85
C GLY A 105 0.19 5.26 -7.09
N GLY A 106 1.49 5.10 -6.83
CA GLY A 106 2.54 5.08 -7.83
C GLY A 106 3.12 6.46 -8.15
N ASP A 107 4.12 6.45 -9.02
CA ASP A 107 4.75 7.69 -9.49
C ASP A 107 3.82 8.42 -10.47
N ALA A 108 3.88 9.75 -10.46
CA ALA A 108 3.08 10.55 -11.37
C ALA A 108 3.30 10.16 -12.84
N GLY A 109 2.20 9.82 -13.53
CA GLY A 109 2.22 9.40 -14.94
C GLY A 109 2.62 7.94 -15.16
N SER A 110 2.77 7.14 -14.12
CA SER A 110 2.96 5.69 -14.26
C SER A 110 1.65 4.97 -14.61
N LEU A 111 1.78 3.87 -15.30
CA LEU A 111 0.71 2.91 -15.58
C LEU A 111 1.23 1.52 -15.29
N GLU A 112 0.56 0.80 -14.42
CA GLU A 112 0.88 -0.57 -14.08
C GLU A 112 -0.18 -1.51 -14.66
N ASP A 113 0.25 -2.53 -15.41
CA ASP A 113 -0.61 -3.52 -16.04
C ASP A 113 -0.25 -4.95 -15.61
N GLU A 114 0.60 -5.08 -14.60
CA GLU A 114 1.00 -6.35 -14.00
C GLU A 114 0.63 -6.36 -12.51
N THR A 115 0.26 -7.54 -12.02
CA THR A 115 0.06 -7.79 -10.58
C THR A 115 0.99 -8.90 -10.12
N PHE A 116 1.32 -8.93 -8.85
CA PHE A 116 1.99 -10.05 -8.21
C PHE A 116 0.98 -10.93 -7.48
N SER A 117 1.35 -12.19 -7.25
CA SER A 117 0.57 -13.10 -6.39
C SER A 117 1.10 -13.03 -4.97
N ALA A 118 0.19 -13.00 -4.00
CA ALA A 118 0.53 -13.04 -2.58
C ALA A 118 -0.40 -14.00 -1.84
N ASP A 119 0.19 -14.82 -0.97
CA ASP A 119 -0.53 -15.72 -0.10
C ASP A 119 -0.22 -15.43 1.37
N GLY A 120 -1.24 -15.36 2.19
CA GLY A 120 -1.09 -15.25 3.63
C GLY A 120 -1.08 -16.61 4.31
N VAL A 121 -0.10 -16.88 5.15
CA VAL A 121 0.00 -18.13 5.94
C VAL A 121 -0.04 -17.83 7.43
N LYS A 122 -0.91 -18.53 8.15
CA LYS A 122 -0.95 -18.52 9.62
C LYS A 122 -0.54 -19.89 10.15
N VAL A 123 0.59 -19.97 10.82
CA VAL A 123 1.07 -21.19 11.48
C VAL A 123 0.79 -21.10 12.97
N ILE A 124 0.08 -22.08 13.52
CA ILE A 124 -0.20 -22.19 14.94
C ILE A 124 0.57 -23.40 15.50
N ILE A 125 1.47 -23.16 16.45
CA ILE A 125 2.31 -24.20 17.05
C ILE A 125 1.85 -24.41 18.48
N HIS A 126 1.41 -25.62 18.79
CA HIS A 126 1.03 -26.02 20.14
C HIS A 126 2.21 -26.66 20.85
N GLY A 127 2.74 -26.02 21.89
CA GLY A 127 3.75 -26.56 22.75
C GLY A 127 3.18 -27.28 23.98
N VAL A 128 4.06 -27.89 24.77
CA VAL A 128 3.71 -28.47 26.07
C VAL A 128 4.53 -27.78 27.16
N ILE A 129 3.81 -27.11 28.07
CA ILE A 129 4.44 -26.44 29.21
C ILE A 129 4.83 -27.45 30.27
N ALA A 130 6.02 -27.28 30.85
CA ALA A 130 6.46 -28.01 32.02
C ALA A 130 7.27 -27.07 32.93
N HIS A 131 7.24 -27.33 34.25
CA HIS A 131 8.07 -26.62 35.21
C HIS A 131 9.56 -26.81 34.86
N PRO A 132 10.39 -25.76 34.89
CA PRO A 132 11.79 -25.85 34.47
C PRO A 132 12.59 -27.01 35.11
N GLY A 133 12.36 -27.27 36.38
CA GLY A 133 13.03 -28.37 37.11
C GLY A 133 12.68 -29.79 36.61
N TYR A 134 11.62 -29.94 35.82
CA TYR A 134 11.13 -31.21 35.30
C TYR A 134 10.88 -31.20 33.79
N ALA A 135 11.36 -30.17 33.11
CA ALA A 135 11.05 -29.93 31.70
C ALA A 135 11.76 -30.90 30.74
N LYS A 136 12.90 -31.47 31.14
CA LYS A 136 13.66 -32.39 30.29
C LYS A 136 12.82 -33.58 29.87
N GLY A 137 12.67 -33.79 28.58
CA GLY A 137 11.88 -34.90 27.99
C GLY A 137 10.36 -34.75 28.12
N LYS A 138 9.86 -33.62 28.65
CA LYS A 138 8.42 -33.34 28.82
C LYS A 138 7.96 -32.04 28.13
N MET A 139 8.78 -31.00 28.16
CA MET A 139 8.44 -29.72 27.53
C MET A 139 8.60 -29.79 26.01
N ILE A 140 7.61 -29.31 25.29
CA ILE A 140 7.72 -29.00 23.87
C ILE A 140 7.71 -27.48 23.74
N ASN A 141 8.87 -26.90 23.40
CA ASN A 141 9.01 -25.46 23.29
C ASN A 141 8.59 -25.00 21.89
N ALA A 142 7.40 -24.43 21.80
CA ALA A 142 6.85 -23.92 20.54
C ALA A 142 7.74 -22.85 19.89
N LEU A 143 8.45 -22.01 20.67
CA LEU A 143 9.36 -21.01 20.12
C LEU A 143 10.56 -21.62 19.42
N LYS A 144 11.09 -22.75 19.92
CA LYS A 144 12.17 -23.47 19.22
C LYS A 144 11.70 -24.02 17.88
N ILE A 145 10.51 -24.62 17.86
CA ILE A 145 9.91 -25.13 16.61
C ILE A 145 9.66 -23.97 15.64
N ALA A 146 9.15 -22.83 16.13
CA ALA A 146 8.98 -21.63 15.31
C ALA A 146 10.32 -21.17 14.71
N GLY A 147 11.39 -21.14 15.52
CA GLY A 147 12.72 -20.80 15.06
C GLY A 147 13.26 -21.73 13.97
N GLU A 148 13.04 -23.03 14.11
CA GLU A 148 13.42 -24.04 13.11
C GLU A 148 12.65 -23.85 11.80
N ILE A 149 11.32 -23.58 11.87
CA ILE A 149 10.50 -23.31 10.69
C ILE A 149 11.00 -22.05 9.99
N LEU A 150 11.20 -20.94 10.73
CA LEU A 150 11.70 -19.68 10.14
C LEU A 150 13.08 -19.84 9.52
N ALA A 151 13.98 -20.61 10.16
CA ALA A 151 15.31 -20.86 9.64
C ALA A 151 15.31 -21.73 8.38
N ALA A 152 14.28 -22.54 8.18
CA ALA A 152 14.12 -23.40 7.02
C ALA A 152 13.49 -22.68 5.82
N LEU A 153 12.89 -21.49 6.02
CA LEU A 153 12.34 -20.70 4.92
C LEU A 153 13.46 -20.17 4.02
N PRO A 154 13.24 -20.15 2.70
CA PRO A 154 14.19 -19.53 1.77
C PRO A 154 14.39 -18.06 2.12
N LYS A 155 15.64 -17.58 2.00
CA LYS A 155 15.97 -16.17 2.26
C LYS A 155 15.81 -15.25 1.06
N ASP A 156 15.68 -15.84 -0.12
CA ASP A 156 15.68 -15.17 -1.42
C ASP A 156 14.31 -15.20 -2.12
N ARG A 157 13.29 -15.71 -1.45
CA ARG A 157 11.94 -15.85 -1.98
C ARG A 157 10.94 -16.13 -0.85
N LEU A 158 9.64 -16.07 -1.15
CA LEU A 158 8.53 -16.34 -0.24
C LEU A 158 8.38 -15.30 0.88
N SER A 159 8.75 -14.05 0.59
CA SER A 159 8.52 -12.93 1.49
C SER A 159 8.53 -11.60 0.71
N PRO A 160 7.84 -10.55 1.20
CA PRO A 160 7.72 -9.29 0.49
C PRO A 160 9.08 -8.67 0.12
N GLU A 161 10.06 -8.71 1.01
CA GLU A 161 11.39 -8.14 0.78
C GLU A 161 12.21 -8.86 -0.29
N SER A 162 11.79 -10.06 -0.70
CA SER A 162 12.44 -10.84 -1.75
C SER A 162 11.64 -10.85 -3.06
N THR A 163 10.51 -10.15 -3.10
CA THR A 163 9.65 -10.07 -4.28
C THR A 163 10.21 -9.08 -5.28
N ASP A 164 10.40 -9.49 -6.53
CA ASP A 164 10.58 -8.60 -7.65
C ASP A 164 9.23 -8.34 -8.34
N GLY A 165 9.14 -7.36 -9.24
CA GLY A 165 7.89 -6.90 -9.85
C GLY A 165 7.08 -7.98 -10.59
N LYS A 166 7.58 -9.22 -10.73
CA LYS A 166 6.91 -10.31 -11.48
C LYS A 166 6.68 -11.57 -10.67
N ARG A 167 7.16 -11.63 -9.44
CA ARG A 167 7.02 -12.78 -8.56
C ARG A 167 6.08 -12.49 -7.40
N GLY A 168 5.46 -13.56 -6.92
CA GLY A 168 4.66 -13.51 -5.72
C GLY A 168 5.42 -13.94 -4.47
N PHE A 169 4.78 -13.82 -3.33
CA PHE A 169 5.26 -14.29 -2.03
C PHE A 169 4.14 -14.97 -1.25
#